data_b612d7d050b6d02bceb677693e4797eb
#
_entry.id   b612d7d050b6d02bceb677693e4797eb
#
_cell.length_a   1.000
_cell.length_b   1.000
_cell.length_c   1.000
_cell.angle_alpha   90.00
_cell.angle_beta   90.00
_cell.angle_gamma   90.00
#
_symmetry.space_group_name_H-M   'P 1'
#
loop_
_entity.id
_entity.type
_entity.pdbx_description
1 polymer ?
#
loop_
_entity_poly.entity_id
_entity_poly.type
_entity_poly.pdbx_seq_one_letter_code
_entity_poly.pdbx_strand_id
1 'polypeptide(L)'
;CYHPREVSVPACHPRRPGLGEFSDDVDRYTNAKSRKNYSGTSPLTVASGKKRAVLARHIRNRRLYDAIDQWAFCALSQSPAARAFYDQHRATGDLHHQALRALANRLVGLLHGCVRHCTEYDEHTAWAHRTAQQPDAA
;
A
#
# COMPACT_ATOMS: atom_id res chain seq x y z
N CYS A 1 -4.64 -18.06 17.94
CA CYS A 1 -3.30 -17.49 18.17
C CYS A 1 -3.33 -15.97 17.98
N TYR A 2 -4.05 -15.27 18.87
CA TYR A 2 -4.15 -13.82 18.79
C TYR A 2 -3.54 -13.20 20.05
N HIS A 3 -2.34 -12.73 19.92
CA HIS A 3 -1.78 -11.73 20.83
C HIS A 3 -1.65 -10.45 20.04
N PRO A 4 -2.33 -9.37 20.43
CA PRO A 4 -2.18 -8.08 19.75
C PRO A 4 -0.84 -7.47 20.19
N ARG A 5 0.26 -8.00 19.68
CA ARG A 5 1.49 -7.23 19.66
C ARG A 5 1.39 -6.27 18.51
N GLU A 6 1.45 -5.01 18.84
CA GLU A 6 1.44 -3.89 17.93
C GLU A 6 2.27 -4.19 16.69
N VAL A 7 1.61 -4.30 15.56
CA VAL A 7 2.30 -4.17 14.27
C VAL A 7 2.95 -2.81 14.32
N SER A 8 4.27 -2.81 14.49
CA SER A 8 5.08 -1.59 14.53
C SER A 8 5.05 -0.99 13.13
N VAL A 9 3.94 -0.37 12.80
CA VAL A 9 3.82 0.51 11.66
C VAL A 9 4.62 1.75 12.04
N PRO A 10 5.55 2.22 11.18
CA PRO A 10 6.36 3.39 11.51
C PRO A 10 5.47 4.50 12.04
N ALA A 11 5.88 5.01 13.19
CA ALA A 11 5.10 5.92 14.02
C ALA A 11 4.94 7.29 13.37
N CYS A 12 3.96 7.42 12.51
CA CYS A 12 3.39 8.71 12.19
C CYS A 12 2.14 8.88 13.04
N HIS A 13 2.30 9.67 14.04
CA HIS A 13 1.51 10.09 15.20
C HIS A 13 -0.01 9.83 15.30
N PRO A 14 -0.59 10.03 16.47
CA PRO A 14 -1.31 9.08 17.35
C PRO A 14 -2.82 9.09 17.26
N ARG A 15 -3.43 9.20 16.14
CA ARG A 15 -4.86 8.91 15.98
C ARG A 15 -5.07 8.08 14.72
N ARG A 16 -4.96 6.77 14.89
CA ARG A 16 -5.07 5.78 13.83
C ARG A 16 -6.52 5.32 13.64
N PRO A 17 -7.37 6.00 12.85
CA PRO A 17 -8.67 5.43 12.53
C PRO A 17 -8.61 4.36 11.43
N GLY A 18 -7.47 4.19 10.75
CA GLY A 18 -7.43 3.39 9.54
C GLY A 18 -7.33 1.88 9.73
N LEU A 19 -6.64 1.40 10.77
CA LEU A 19 -6.47 -0.06 10.95
C LEU A 19 -7.72 -0.73 11.51
N GLY A 20 -8.47 -0.04 12.36
CA GLY A 20 -9.75 -0.54 12.86
C GLY A 20 -10.83 -0.68 11.78
N GLU A 21 -10.74 0.10 10.71
CA GLU A 21 -11.68 0.01 9.59
C GLU A 21 -11.50 -1.25 8.73
N PHE A 22 -10.32 -1.88 8.78
CA PHE A 22 -10.10 -3.16 8.10
C PHE A 22 -10.70 -4.34 8.84
N SER A 23 -11.14 -4.19 10.10
CA SER A 23 -11.53 -5.28 10.99
C SER A 23 -10.36 -6.25 11.29
N ASP A 24 -10.31 -6.73 12.51
CA ASP A 24 -9.31 -7.72 12.96
C ASP A 24 -9.57 -9.14 12.41
N ASP A 25 -10.64 -9.30 11.65
CA ASP A 25 -11.00 -10.58 11.07
C ASP A 25 -10.10 -10.89 9.86
N VAL A 26 -9.22 -11.86 10.04
CA VAL A 26 -8.27 -12.32 9.04
C VAL A 26 -8.99 -12.92 7.83
N ASP A 27 -10.15 -13.53 8.04
CA ASP A 27 -10.90 -14.26 7.01
C ASP A 27 -11.84 -13.35 6.21
N ARG A 28 -12.09 -12.13 6.67
CA ARG A 28 -12.96 -11.16 5.96
C ARG A 28 -12.47 -10.86 4.55
N TYR A 29 -11.16 -10.90 4.33
CA TYR A 29 -10.56 -10.66 3.03
C TYR A 29 -9.81 -11.90 2.55
N THR A 30 -10.36 -12.61 1.59
CA THR A 30 -9.77 -13.85 1.04
C THR A 30 -8.39 -13.63 0.39
N ASN A 31 -8.15 -12.41 -0.11
CA ASN A 31 -6.88 -12.06 -0.76
C ASN A 31 -6.56 -10.56 -0.63
N ALA A 32 -5.30 -10.23 -0.91
CA ALA A 32 -4.83 -8.83 -0.90
C ALA A 32 -5.60 -7.93 -1.87
N LYS A 33 -6.07 -8.46 -3.00
CA LYS A 33 -6.83 -7.72 -4.00
C LYS A 33 -8.18 -7.24 -3.44
N SER A 34 -8.87 -8.08 -2.68
CA SER A 34 -10.14 -7.71 -2.02
C SER A 34 -9.93 -6.56 -1.04
N ARG A 35 -8.87 -6.61 -0.23
CA ARG A 35 -8.51 -5.54 0.71
C ARG A 35 -8.15 -4.24 -0.01
N LYS A 36 -7.39 -4.32 -1.09
CA LYS A 36 -7.04 -3.16 -1.93
C LYS A 36 -8.25 -2.54 -2.62
N ASN A 37 -9.19 -3.36 -3.07
CA ASN A 37 -10.45 -2.90 -3.66
C ASN A 37 -11.32 -2.17 -2.64
N TYR A 38 -11.44 -2.71 -1.44
CA TYR A 38 -12.22 -2.09 -0.36
C TYR A 38 -11.63 -0.74 0.07
N SER A 39 -10.32 -0.63 0.15
CA SER A 39 -9.63 0.63 0.46
C SER A 39 -9.60 1.63 -0.69
N GLY A 40 -9.90 1.19 -1.91
CA GLY A 40 -9.89 2.04 -3.09
C GLY A 40 -8.50 2.35 -3.67
N THR A 41 -7.46 1.67 -3.19
CA THR A 41 -6.08 1.85 -3.68
C THR A 41 -5.82 1.09 -4.97
N SER A 42 -6.61 0.06 -5.27
CA SER A 42 -6.50 -0.74 -6.49
C SER A 42 -6.83 0.10 -7.72
N PRO A 43 -5.97 0.12 -8.75
CA PRO A 43 -6.25 0.85 -9.97
C PRO A 43 -7.41 0.21 -10.74
N LEU A 44 -8.22 1.05 -11.38
CA LEU A 44 -9.24 0.61 -12.32
C LEU A 44 -8.71 0.79 -13.75
N THR A 45 -8.47 -0.32 -14.43
CA THR A 45 -8.03 -0.28 -15.83
C THR A 45 -9.27 -0.29 -16.73
N VAL A 46 -9.44 0.76 -17.50
CA VAL A 46 -10.46 0.84 -18.56
C VAL A 46 -9.73 0.71 -19.90
N ALA A 47 -10.06 -0.35 -20.62
CA ALA A 47 -9.54 -0.60 -21.95
C ALA A 47 -10.70 -0.57 -22.95
N SER A 48 -10.60 0.31 -23.95
CA SER A 48 -11.55 0.38 -25.07
C SER A 48 -10.75 0.49 -26.37
N GLY A 49 -10.75 -0.58 -27.15
CA GLY A 49 -9.98 -0.66 -28.38
C GLY A 49 -8.48 -0.43 -28.15
N LYS A 50 -7.93 0.58 -28.84
CA LYS A 50 -6.50 0.93 -28.72
C LYS A 50 -6.15 1.80 -27.52
N LYS A 51 -7.16 2.28 -26.76
CA LYS A 51 -6.96 3.16 -25.62
C LYS A 51 -7.03 2.37 -24.31
N ARG A 52 -6.00 2.50 -23.48
CA ARG A 52 -5.94 1.96 -22.13
C ARG A 52 -5.72 3.10 -21.15
N ALA A 53 -6.66 3.29 -20.24
CA ALA A 53 -6.55 4.29 -19.18
C ALA A 53 -6.61 3.62 -17.81
N VAL A 54 -5.76 4.10 -16.89
CA VAL A 54 -5.77 3.68 -15.50
C VAL A 54 -6.41 4.78 -14.67
N LEU A 55 -7.59 4.51 -14.13
CA LEU A 55 -8.38 5.47 -13.38
C LEU A 55 -8.34 5.20 -11.88
N ALA A 56 -8.58 6.25 -11.10
CA ALA A 56 -8.81 6.13 -9.68
C ALA A 56 -10.18 5.50 -9.41
N ARG A 57 -10.23 4.60 -8.42
CA ARG A 57 -11.48 4.00 -7.99
C ARG A 57 -12.27 4.99 -7.12
N HIS A 58 -13.48 5.37 -7.53
CA HIS A 58 -14.33 6.29 -6.77
C HIS A 58 -15.18 5.60 -5.70
N ILE A 59 -15.62 4.37 -5.95
CA ILE A 59 -16.38 3.58 -4.96
C ILE A 59 -15.38 2.96 -3.99
N ARG A 60 -15.29 3.55 -2.79
CA ARG A 60 -14.33 3.16 -1.76
C ARG A 60 -14.78 3.64 -0.38
N ASN A 61 -14.23 3.05 0.67
CA ASN A 61 -14.32 3.62 2.01
C ASN A 61 -13.42 4.87 2.10
N ARG A 62 -14.02 6.05 2.15
CA ARG A 62 -13.27 7.32 2.15
C ARG A 62 -12.33 7.46 3.35
N ARG A 63 -12.83 7.13 4.53
CA ARG A 63 -12.04 7.24 5.78
C ARG A 63 -10.79 6.37 5.73
N LEU A 64 -10.97 5.14 5.25
CA LEU A 64 -9.87 4.20 5.08
C LEU A 64 -8.89 4.67 4.00
N TYR A 65 -9.40 5.15 2.88
CA TYR A 65 -8.58 5.69 1.80
C TYR A 65 -7.72 6.86 2.28
N ASP A 66 -8.31 7.82 2.97
CA ASP A 66 -7.60 9.00 3.49
C ASP A 66 -6.51 8.59 4.51
N ALA A 67 -6.82 7.62 5.37
CA ALA A 67 -5.85 7.10 6.33
C ALA A 67 -4.66 6.39 5.65
N ILE A 68 -4.91 5.63 4.59
CA ILE A 68 -3.86 4.94 3.83
C ILE A 68 -3.05 5.94 3.00
N ASP A 69 -3.69 6.96 2.44
CA ASP A 69 -3.01 8.03 1.71
C ASP A 69 -2.04 8.79 2.62
N GLN A 70 -2.48 9.15 3.82
CA GLN A 70 -1.61 9.73 4.84
C GLN A 70 -0.48 8.78 5.27
N TRP A 71 -0.78 7.50 5.43
CA TRP A 71 0.24 6.51 5.76
C TRP A 71 1.31 6.42 4.66
N ALA A 72 0.88 6.38 3.39
CA ALA A 72 1.80 6.38 2.26
C ALA A 72 2.67 7.65 2.23
N PHE A 73 2.07 8.81 2.49
CA PHE A 73 2.79 10.08 2.56
C PHE A 73 3.84 10.09 3.69
N CYS A 74 3.48 9.60 4.87
CA CYS A 74 4.43 9.47 5.99
C CYS A 74 5.55 8.48 5.69
N ALA A 75 5.25 7.38 4.99
CA ALA A 75 6.23 6.38 4.62
C ALA A 75 7.35 6.94 3.72
N LEU A 76 7.07 8.00 2.94
CA LEU A 76 8.09 8.68 2.13
C LEU A 76 9.23 9.28 2.97
N SER A 77 8.92 9.70 4.20
CA SER A 77 9.92 10.30 5.10
C SER A 77 10.65 9.26 5.94
N GLN A 78 10.01 8.11 6.20
CA GLN A 78 10.50 7.15 7.19
C GLN A 78 11.12 5.90 6.58
N SER A 79 10.70 5.54 5.37
CA SER A 79 11.16 4.33 4.68
C SER A 79 11.91 4.69 3.40
N PRO A 80 13.23 4.43 3.35
CA PRO A 80 14.02 4.62 2.13
C PRO A 80 13.49 3.80 0.94
N ALA A 81 13.00 2.59 1.21
CA ALA A 81 12.46 1.71 0.18
C ALA A 81 11.13 2.23 -0.40
N ALA A 82 10.24 2.77 0.45
CA ALA A 82 9.02 3.43 0.02
C ALA A 82 9.33 4.69 -0.81
N ARG A 83 10.33 5.46 -0.40
CA ARG A 83 10.81 6.63 -1.14
C ARG A 83 11.34 6.25 -2.51
N ALA A 84 12.19 5.25 -2.61
CA ALA A 84 12.72 4.76 -3.87
C ALA A 84 11.61 4.25 -4.82
N PHE A 85 10.60 3.58 -4.26
CA PHE A 85 9.41 3.17 -5.02
C PHE A 85 8.65 4.36 -5.60
N TYR A 86 8.41 5.38 -4.80
CA TYR A 86 7.72 6.59 -5.22
C TYR A 86 8.53 7.32 -6.30
N ASP A 87 9.83 7.53 -6.09
CA ASP A 87 10.71 8.23 -7.02
C ASP A 87 10.79 7.51 -8.38
N GLN A 88 10.78 6.18 -8.38
CA GLN A 88 10.72 5.40 -9.61
C GLN A 88 9.41 5.66 -10.39
N HIS A 89 8.27 5.71 -9.72
CA HIS A 89 6.99 6.05 -10.36
C HIS A 89 6.98 7.49 -10.89
N ARG A 90 7.60 8.42 -10.17
CA ARG A 90 7.77 9.80 -10.65
C ARG A 90 8.66 9.88 -11.89
N ALA A 91 9.72 9.08 -11.95
CA ALA A 91 10.64 9.01 -13.09
C ALA A 91 9.97 8.44 -14.35
N THR A 92 8.98 7.55 -14.20
CA THR A 92 8.18 7.03 -15.33
C THR A 92 7.13 8.01 -15.85
N GLY A 93 6.97 9.17 -15.22
CA GLY A 93 6.03 10.22 -15.63
C GLY A 93 4.72 10.25 -14.86
N ASP A 94 4.55 9.40 -13.84
CA ASP A 94 3.37 9.43 -12.99
C ASP A 94 3.26 10.76 -12.22
N LEU A 95 2.04 11.28 -12.11
CA LEU A 95 1.78 12.45 -11.28
C LEU A 95 1.95 12.09 -9.79
N HIS A 96 2.15 13.11 -8.94
CA HIS A 96 2.33 12.93 -7.49
C HIS A 96 1.27 12.02 -6.88
N HIS A 97 -0.01 12.29 -7.10
CA HIS A 97 -1.10 11.48 -6.55
C HIS A 97 -1.17 10.07 -7.15
N GLN A 98 -0.73 9.87 -8.39
CA GLN A 98 -0.65 8.54 -8.99
C GLN A 98 0.45 7.71 -8.35
N ALA A 99 1.64 8.28 -8.19
CA ALA A 99 2.76 7.63 -7.53
C ALA A 99 2.45 7.32 -6.06
N LEU A 100 1.82 8.25 -5.35
CA LEU A 100 1.40 8.06 -3.95
C LEU A 100 0.35 6.95 -3.82
N ARG A 101 -0.63 6.89 -4.72
CA ARG A 101 -1.64 5.83 -4.75
C ARG A 101 -1.02 4.46 -5.09
N ALA A 102 -0.04 4.41 -5.97
CA ALA A 102 0.69 3.18 -6.26
C ALA A 102 1.45 2.67 -5.02
N LEU A 103 2.09 3.57 -4.28
CA LEU A 103 2.73 3.27 -2.99
C LEU A 103 1.70 2.79 -1.97
N ALA A 104 0.58 3.48 -1.81
CA ALA A 104 -0.52 3.09 -0.94
C ALA A 104 -1.03 1.67 -1.26
N ASN A 105 -1.23 1.36 -2.53
CA ASN A 105 -1.62 0.03 -2.98
C ASN A 105 -0.59 -1.06 -2.61
N ARG A 106 0.68 -0.75 -2.68
CA ARG A 106 1.76 -1.65 -2.25
C ARG A 106 1.72 -1.87 -0.74
N LEU A 107 1.59 -0.80 0.04
CA LEU A 107 1.54 -0.87 1.51
C LEU A 107 0.35 -1.70 2.01
N VAL A 108 -0.83 -1.57 1.39
CA VAL A 108 -2.00 -2.41 1.70
C VAL A 108 -1.71 -3.89 1.43
N GLY A 109 -0.98 -4.19 0.36
CA GLY A 109 -0.54 -5.56 0.07
C GLY A 109 0.39 -6.13 1.12
N LEU A 110 1.36 -5.33 1.58
CA LEU A 110 2.29 -5.71 2.66
C LEU A 110 1.54 -5.91 3.98
N LEU A 111 0.62 -5.01 4.32
CA LEU A 111 -0.23 -5.15 5.50
C LEU A 111 -1.05 -6.44 5.45
N HIS A 112 -1.64 -6.76 4.30
CA HIS A 112 -2.38 -8.01 4.13
C HIS A 112 -1.50 -9.24 4.40
N GLY A 113 -0.27 -9.25 3.89
CA GLY A 113 0.70 -10.31 4.14
C GLY A 113 1.04 -10.46 5.62
N CYS A 114 1.34 -9.35 6.30
CA CYS A 114 1.64 -9.34 7.73
C CYS A 114 0.47 -9.87 8.57
N VAL A 115 -0.75 -9.42 8.29
CA VAL A 115 -1.97 -9.86 9.00
C VAL A 115 -2.23 -11.36 8.75
N ARG A 116 -2.12 -11.81 7.51
CA ARG A 116 -2.40 -13.21 7.14
C ARG A 116 -1.41 -14.19 7.76
N HIS A 117 -0.14 -13.82 7.81
CA HIS A 117 0.93 -14.68 8.33
C HIS A 117 1.26 -14.42 9.80
N CYS A 118 0.53 -13.50 10.46
CA CYS A 118 0.82 -13.09 11.86
C CYS A 118 2.30 -12.70 12.05
N THR A 119 2.89 -12.04 11.08
CA THR A 119 4.28 -11.58 11.09
C THR A 119 4.37 -10.09 11.29
N GLU A 120 5.39 -9.64 12.00
CA GLU A 120 5.70 -8.22 12.09
C GLU A 120 6.20 -7.67 10.75
N TYR A 121 5.98 -6.38 10.53
CA TYR A 121 6.50 -5.71 9.34
C TYR A 121 8.01 -5.58 9.46
N ASP A 122 8.73 -6.18 8.52
CA ASP A 122 10.16 -5.98 8.31
C ASP A 122 10.39 -5.35 6.93
N GLU A 123 10.97 -4.17 6.91
CA GLU A 123 11.19 -3.40 5.68
C GLU A 123 12.08 -4.15 4.70
N HIS A 124 13.14 -4.76 5.18
CA HIS A 124 14.08 -5.49 4.32
C HIS A 124 13.39 -6.64 3.58
N THR A 125 12.64 -7.45 4.31
CA THR A 125 11.91 -8.59 3.73
C THR A 125 10.77 -8.13 2.82
N ALA A 126 10.04 -7.08 3.21
CA ALA A 126 8.91 -6.56 2.46
C ALA A 126 9.29 -5.99 1.08
N TRP A 127 10.51 -5.45 0.96
CA TRP A 127 11.01 -4.83 -0.26
C TRP A 127 12.09 -5.64 -0.98
N ALA A 128 12.50 -6.80 -0.45
CA ALA A 128 13.57 -7.65 -1.00
C ALA A 128 13.36 -8.00 -2.48
N HIS A 129 12.13 -8.25 -2.91
CA HIS A 129 11.83 -8.56 -4.31
C HIS A 129 12.15 -7.44 -5.29
N ARG A 130 12.20 -6.20 -4.84
CA ARG A 130 12.54 -5.06 -5.71
C ARG A 130 14.04 -4.84 -5.79
N THR A 131 14.74 -5.07 -4.71
CA THR A 131 16.22 -4.98 -4.72
C THR A 131 16.80 -6.02 -5.66
N ALA A 132 16.16 -7.20 -5.77
CA ALA A 132 16.56 -8.23 -6.72
C ALA A 132 16.18 -7.94 -8.19
N GLN A 133 15.25 -7.02 -8.45
CA GLN A 133 14.80 -6.64 -9.80
C GLN A 133 15.43 -5.35 -10.33
N GLN A 134 16.25 -4.68 -9.57
CA GLN A 134 17.16 -3.65 -10.06
C GLN A 134 18.53 -4.28 -10.31
N PRO A 135 18.84 -4.70 -11.54
CA PRO A 135 20.25 -4.89 -11.89
C PRO A 135 20.90 -3.52 -11.79
N ASP A 136 22.05 -3.50 -11.15
CA ASP A 136 22.87 -2.32 -10.96
C ASP A 136 22.80 -1.40 -12.19
N ALA A 137 22.16 -0.25 -12.03
CA ALA A 137 22.37 0.87 -12.91
C ALA A 137 23.72 1.48 -12.51
N ALA A 138 24.75 0.86 -13.02
CA ALA A 138 26.07 1.47 -13.02
C ALA A 138 26.09 2.63 -14.01
#